data_117a9ce054fceeb8e6c241c6060590e6
#
_entry.id   117a9ce054fceeb8e6c241c6060590e6
#
_cell.length_a   1.000
_cell.length_b   1.000
_cell.length_c   1.000
_cell.angle_alpha   90.00
_cell.angle_beta   90.00
_cell.angle_gamma   90.00
#
_symmetry.space_group_name_H-M   'P 1'
#
loop_
_entity.id
_entity.type
_entity.pdbx_description
1 polymer ?
#
loop_
_entity_poly.entity_id
_entity_poly.type
_entity_poly.pdbx_seq_one_letter_code
_entity_poly.pdbx_strand_id
1 'polypeptide(L)'
;MLWYFNAKSPNKVKWSIIITLSHAYMLQFIQLLNQRYQLVLNQPGNESGKSDYQQRIDQLILTEAFLRKGQLNNALPKQPLQITVVGPTQAGKSSLVNVLLNGDVAGVSPLAGYTIHPQGFCLGINLDDCSGLQRYFGRFQQLQQAQMPRDRHDCYSLTETTLASALLPHGVLWDTPDFDSIDSAVYREGVIRTMALADIIILVVSKEKYADQSVWDMMAALEPLHQPTVICLNKLSEGSEALLIDSLKDKWQLARKDNFPDVVPLYYQKQTGLPVWPVAQQDLLKRLASKVAAKNQVRYEQDLLQKHWQIWLEPVIAEHQALNDWQRWVDEAIKQALEHYQRDYLNHPRHYETFQRALAELLTLLEVPGLAGVLTGARKVLTWPVRKMLELGRNRGPVADSSQEIILLTQIAEHLLIQLADKLLDKTEEGSQRLWWKEFGSLLRRQRPGILQDFSGAAKNYHLGFQQEVEKTAQRLYGKLQEQPLVLNSLRATRVTTDAAAIALTIHLGGIGVHDLIFAPAMLSITSLLAESAIGSYMHKIEHDLKQQQLHTVKQVLFVDSIGLTLLALPKQLSTQAHFNISPEQLQAAEHQLIEKRHGLRLL
;
A
#
# COMPACT_ATOMS: atom_id res chain seq x y z
N MET A 1 22.67 -61.83 1.26
CA MET A 1 21.88 -60.84 0.48
C MET A 1 21.71 -59.63 1.36
N LEU A 2 22.58 -58.63 1.22
CA LEU A 2 22.62 -57.43 2.03
C LEU A 2 21.91 -56.31 1.22
N TRP A 3 20.81 -55.81 1.74
CA TRP A 3 20.11 -54.63 1.23
C TRP A 3 20.80 -53.36 1.76
N TYR A 4 21.48 -52.65 0.89
CA TYR A 4 21.97 -51.31 1.20
C TYR A 4 20.81 -50.32 1.02
N PHE A 5 20.21 -49.89 2.11
CA PHE A 5 19.36 -48.70 2.16
C PHE A 5 20.27 -47.47 2.20
N ASN A 6 20.33 -46.75 1.11
CA ASN A 6 20.99 -45.45 1.02
C ASN A 6 20.12 -44.39 1.73
N ALA A 7 20.34 -44.22 3.03
CA ALA A 7 19.69 -43.19 3.83
C ALA A 7 20.26 -41.82 3.41
N LYS A 8 19.47 -41.08 2.59
CA LYS A 8 19.71 -39.65 2.37
C LYS A 8 19.73 -38.98 3.74
N SER A 9 20.80 -38.26 4.07
CA SER A 9 20.99 -37.62 5.37
C SER A 9 19.78 -36.73 5.73
N PRO A 10 19.24 -36.77 6.96
CA PRO A 10 18.05 -36.04 7.37
C PRO A 10 18.17 -34.51 7.20
N ASN A 11 19.39 -33.99 7.15
CA ASN A 11 19.68 -32.59 6.87
C ASN A 11 19.37 -32.19 5.41
N LYS A 12 19.69 -33.04 4.41
CA LYS A 12 19.38 -32.71 3.00
C LYS A 12 17.87 -32.62 2.73
N VAL A 13 17.06 -33.46 3.37
CA VAL A 13 15.60 -33.44 3.25
C VAL A 13 15.01 -32.17 3.91
N LYS A 14 15.49 -31.81 5.11
CA LYS A 14 15.06 -30.55 5.78
C LYS A 14 15.39 -29.31 4.95
N TRP A 15 16.61 -29.21 4.44
CA TRP A 15 16.99 -28.07 3.59
C TRP A 15 16.22 -27.99 2.27
N SER A 16 15.94 -29.12 1.64
CA SER A 16 15.11 -29.17 0.43
C SER A 16 13.69 -28.64 0.68
N ILE A 17 13.08 -29.00 1.80
CA ILE A 17 11.72 -28.53 2.17
C ILE A 17 11.72 -27.03 2.47
N ILE A 18 12.70 -26.52 3.21
CA ILE A 18 12.82 -25.10 3.54
C ILE A 18 13.02 -24.27 2.27
N ILE A 19 13.88 -24.69 1.36
CA ILE A 19 14.13 -23.99 0.09
C ILE A 19 12.86 -23.99 -0.76
N THR A 20 12.11 -25.08 -0.80
CA THR A 20 10.87 -25.17 -1.58
C THR A 20 9.77 -24.26 -1.03
N LEU A 21 9.60 -24.18 0.29
CA LEU A 21 8.64 -23.29 0.96
C LEU A 21 9.00 -21.81 0.76
N SER A 22 10.29 -21.50 0.91
CA SER A 22 10.82 -20.15 0.66
C SER A 22 10.59 -19.68 -0.78
N HIS A 23 10.79 -20.58 -1.74
CA HIS A 23 10.59 -20.31 -3.16
C HIS A 23 9.11 -20.07 -3.50
N ALA A 24 8.20 -20.85 -2.90
CA ALA A 24 6.76 -20.70 -3.10
C ALA A 24 6.24 -19.36 -2.56
N TYR A 25 6.71 -18.95 -1.37
CA TYR A 25 6.33 -17.68 -0.77
C TYR A 25 6.80 -16.48 -1.60
N MET A 26 8.07 -16.48 -2.04
CA MET A 26 8.60 -15.40 -2.90
C MET A 26 7.80 -15.28 -4.21
N LEU A 27 7.47 -16.41 -4.84
CA LEU A 27 6.64 -16.42 -6.04
C LEU A 27 5.25 -15.80 -5.79
N GLN A 28 4.60 -16.17 -4.67
CA GLN A 28 3.30 -15.59 -4.30
C GLN A 28 3.39 -14.08 -4.04
N PHE A 29 4.46 -13.63 -3.39
CA PHE A 29 4.66 -12.21 -3.15
C PHE A 29 4.87 -11.42 -4.46
N ILE A 30 5.68 -11.93 -5.39
CA ILE A 30 5.87 -11.30 -6.72
C ILE A 30 4.54 -11.26 -7.50
N GLN A 31 3.72 -12.31 -7.42
CA GLN A 31 2.40 -12.33 -8.05
C GLN A 31 1.45 -11.30 -7.42
N LEU A 32 1.43 -11.20 -6.09
CA LEU A 32 0.64 -10.20 -5.38
C LEU A 32 1.06 -8.79 -5.80
N LEU A 33 2.36 -8.52 -5.80
CA LEU A 33 2.90 -7.22 -6.19
C LEU A 33 2.53 -6.86 -7.63
N ASN A 34 2.66 -7.81 -8.56
CA ASN A 34 2.25 -7.62 -9.96
C ASN A 34 0.75 -7.30 -10.08
N GLN A 35 -0.12 -8.03 -9.39
CA GLN A 35 -1.56 -7.74 -9.36
C GLN A 35 -1.85 -6.32 -8.84
N ARG A 36 -1.16 -5.89 -7.80
CA ARG A 36 -1.31 -4.56 -7.24
C ARG A 36 -0.87 -3.47 -8.22
N TYR A 37 0.27 -3.65 -8.86
CA TYR A 37 0.73 -2.73 -9.92
C TYR A 37 -0.29 -2.61 -11.05
N GLN A 38 -0.87 -3.72 -11.51
CA GLN A 38 -1.90 -3.71 -12.57
C GLN A 38 -3.16 -2.98 -12.14
N LEU A 39 -3.63 -3.17 -10.90
CA LEU A 39 -4.78 -2.45 -10.35
C LEU A 39 -4.54 -0.94 -10.29
N VAL A 40 -3.38 -0.53 -9.78
CA VAL A 40 -3.01 0.89 -9.66
C VAL A 40 -2.80 1.54 -11.04
N LEU A 41 -2.20 0.82 -12.01
CA LEU A 41 -2.00 1.31 -13.38
C LEU A 41 -3.32 1.63 -14.08
N ASN A 42 -4.35 0.80 -13.86
CA ASN A 42 -5.65 0.92 -14.52
C ASN A 42 -6.56 1.99 -13.90
N GLN A 43 -6.10 2.72 -12.86
CA GLN A 43 -6.89 3.78 -12.24
C GLN A 43 -6.98 5.04 -13.13
N PRO A 44 -8.16 5.68 -13.22
CA PRO A 44 -8.31 6.97 -13.89
C PRO A 44 -7.44 8.04 -13.22
N GLY A 45 -6.66 8.76 -13.98
CA GLY A 45 -5.85 9.89 -13.48
C GLY A 45 -4.38 9.58 -13.20
N ASN A 46 -3.91 8.33 -13.41
CA ASN A 46 -2.51 7.93 -13.24
C ASN A 46 -1.71 8.02 -14.56
N GLU A 47 -1.96 9.02 -15.39
CA GLU A 47 -1.33 9.10 -16.71
C GLU A 47 0.17 9.38 -16.68
N SER A 48 0.65 10.14 -15.72
CA SER A 48 2.07 10.52 -15.62
C SER A 48 3.00 9.37 -15.19
N GLY A 49 2.48 8.31 -14.58
CA GLY A 49 3.25 7.13 -14.11
C GLY A 49 3.10 5.88 -14.96
N LYS A 50 2.29 5.91 -16.03
CA LYS A 50 1.95 4.70 -16.80
C LYS A 50 3.16 3.97 -17.38
N SER A 51 4.13 4.69 -17.94
CA SER A 51 5.32 4.09 -18.53
C SER A 51 6.19 3.37 -17.49
N ASP A 52 6.43 4.00 -16.36
CA ASP A 52 7.24 3.46 -15.25
C ASP A 52 6.58 2.22 -14.63
N TYR A 53 5.28 2.28 -14.38
CA TYR A 53 4.54 1.17 -13.82
C TYR A 53 4.44 0.00 -14.81
N GLN A 54 4.28 0.27 -16.10
CA GLN A 54 4.30 -0.78 -17.12
C GLN A 54 5.66 -1.48 -17.17
N GLN A 55 6.76 -0.74 -17.09
CA GLN A 55 8.10 -1.33 -17.04
C GLN A 55 8.29 -2.20 -15.78
N ARG A 56 7.81 -1.76 -14.62
CA ARG A 56 7.85 -2.56 -13.38
C ARG A 56 6.98 -3.82 -13.48
N ILE A 57 5.81 -3.75 -14.12
CA ILE A 57 4.96 -4.91 -14.42
C ILE A 57 5.69 -5.92 -15.31
N ASP A 58 6.35 -5.47 -16.37
CA ASP A 58 7.11 -6.34 -17.26
C ASP A 58 8.25 -7.05 -16.53
N GLN A 59 8.96 -6.32 -15.66
CA GLN A 59 10.01 -6.89 -14.80
C GLN A 59 9.45 -7.92 -13.80
N LEU A 60 8.28 -7.66 -13.22
CA LEU A 60 7.61 -8.58 -12.30
C LEU A 60 7.13 -9.84 -13.02
N ILE A 61 6.59 -9.72 -14.25
CA ILE A 61 6.21 -10.86 -15.10
C ILE A 61 7.44 -11.70 -15.43
N LEU A 62 8.55 -11.05 -15.84
CA LEU A 62 9.80 -11.72 -16.14
C LEU A 62 10.32 -12.49 -14.93
N THR A 63 10.29 -11.86 -13.76
CA THR A 63 10.75 -12.45 -12.51
C THR A 63 9.86 -13.62 -12.08
N GLU A 64 8.54 -13.45 -12.11
CA GLU A 64 7.59 -14.53 -11.83
C GLU A 64 7.86 -15.74 -12.72
N ALA A 65 7.99 -15.51 -14.03
CA ALA A 65 8.23 -16.56 -15.02
C ALA A 65 9.58 -17.26 -14.75
N PHE A 66 10.64 -16.51 -14.43
CA PHE A 66 11.96 -17.08 -14.13
C PHE A 66 11.98 -17.90 -12.83
N LEU A 67 11.26 -17.46 -11.80
CA LEU A 67 11.05 -18.23 -10.57
C LEU A 67 10.26 -19.54 -10.85
N ARG A 68 9.22 -19.48 -11.69
CA ARG A 68 8.47 -20.68 -12.14
C ARG A 68 9.37 -21.67 -12.89
N LYS A 69 10.29 -21.18 -13.73
CA LYS A 69 11.30 -22.03 -14.38
C LYS A 69 12.18 -22.75 -13.36
N GLY A 70 12.61 -22.06 -12.31
CA GLY A 70 13.35 -22.68 -11.23
C GLY A 70 12.57 -23.79 -10.53
N GLN A 71 11.27 -23.58 -10.29
CA GLN A 71 10.40 -24.63 -9.74
C GLN A 71 10.25 -25.81 -10.69
N LEU A 72 10.11 -25.55 -12.00
CA LEU A 72 10.02 -26.59 -13.02
C LEU A 72 11.29 -27.46 -13.05
N ASN A 73 12.46 -26.83 -13.07
CA ASN A 73 13.75 -27.52 -13.07
C ASN A 73 13.99 -28.37 -11.80
N ASN A 74 13.47 -27.92 -10.66
CA ASN A 74 13.57 -28.65 -9.39
C ASN A 74 12.60 -29.84 -9.34
N ALA A 75 11.42 -29.73 -9.95
CA ALA A 75 10.40 -30.76 -9.94
C ALA A 75 10.73 -31.93 -10.86
N LEU A 76 11.37 -31.66 -12.00
CA LEU A 76 11.67 -32.63 -13.06
C LEU A 76 13.16 -32.47 -13.49
N PRO A 77 14.04 -33.36 -13.10
CA PRO A 77 15.50 -33.20 -13.28
C PRO A 77 15.98 -33.24 -14.74
N LYS A 78 15.14 -33.67 -15.68
CA LYS A 78 15.43 -33.68 -17.12
C LYS A 78 14.36 -32.89 -17.86
N GLN A 79 14.44 -31.56 -17.79
CA GLN A 79 13.60 -30.71 -18.63
C GLN A 79 14.18 -30.65 -20.05
N PRO A 80 13.31 -30.68 -21.09
CA PRO A 80 13.73 -30.39 -22.45
C PRO A 80 14.37 -29.02 -22.55
N LEU A 81 15.43 -28.90 -23.35
CA LEU A 81 16.09 -27.63 -23.62
C LEU A 81 15.11 -26.65 -24.27
N GLN A 82 15.10 -25.40 -23.82
CA GLN A 82 14.23 -24.35 -24.34
C GLN A 82 15.07 -23.36 -25.17
N ILE A 83 14.85 -23.29 -26.46
CA ILE A 83 15.53 -22.36 -27.37
C ILE A 83 14.48 -21.36 -27.85
N THR A 84 14.71 -20.07 -27.62
CA THR A 84 13.72 -19.05 -27.96
C THR A 84 14.28 -18.09 -29.00
N VAL A 85 13.55 -17.92 -30.11
CA VAL A 85 13.84 -16.96 -31.15
C VAL A 85 13.10 -15.66 -30.86
N VAL A 86 13.83 -14.58 -30.65
CA VAL A 86 13.31 -13.25 -30.31
C VAL A 86 13.81 -12.21 -31.30
N GLY A 87 13.09 -11.11 -31.43
CA GLY A 87 13.50 -10.00 -32.30
C GLY A 87 12.34 -9.08 -32.63
N PRO A 88 12.63 -7.91 -33.20
CA PRO A 88 11.61 -6.94 -33.58
C PRO A 88 10.76 -7.42 -34.76
N THR A 89 9.72 -6.66 -35.03
CA THR A 89 8.81 -6.87 -36.17
C THR A 89 9.59 -6.97 -37.48
N GLN A 90 9.23 -7.96 -38.31
CA GLN A 90 9.83 -8.19 -39.61
C GLN A 90 11.34 -8.48 -39.60
N ALA A 91 11.92 -8.82 -38.47
CA ALA A 91 13.34 -9.23 -38.40
C ALA A 91 13.59 -10.60 -39.09
N GLY A 92 12.55 -11.42 -39.29
CA GLY A 92 12.64 -12.75 -39.93
C GLY A 92 12.72 -13.91 -38.95
N LYS A 93 12.13 -13.78 -37.76
CA LYS A 93 12.06 -14.82 -36.70
C LYS A 93 11.46 -16.14 -37.21
N SER A 94 10.22 -16.11 -37.68
CA SER A 94 9.51 -17.29 -38.18
C SER A 94 10.20 -17.91 -39.41
N SER A 95 10.80 -17.08 -40.29
CA SER A 95 11.62 -17.57 -41.40
C SER A 95 12.85 -18.33 -40.91
N LEU A 96 13.54 -17.84 -39.88
CA LEU A 96 14.69 -18.54 -39.30
C LEU A 96 14.26 -19.84 -38.61
N VAL A 97 13.11 -19.84 -37.92
CA VAL A 97 12.53 -21.06 -37.32
C VAL A 97 12.26 -22.09 -38.40
N ASN A 98 11.65 -21.71 -39.52
CA ASN A 98 11.39 -22.61 -40.66
C ASN A 98 12.67 -23.16 -41.27
N VAL A 99 13.72 -22.35 -41.38
CA VAL A 99 15.04 -22.83 -41.87
C VAL A 99 15.64 -23.84 -40.88
N LEU A 100 15.57 -23.58 -39.58
CA LEU A 100 16.09 -24.51 -38.57
C LEU A 100 15.31 -25.82 -38.52
N LEU A 101 14.00 -25.79 -38.80
CA LEU A 101 13.13 -26.96 -38.88
C LEU A 101 13.17 -27.66 -40.24
N ASN A 102 13.81 -27.06 -41.23
CA ASN A 102 13.82 -27.49 -42.62
C ASN A 102 12.40 -27.77 -43.20
N GLY A 103 11.47 -26.85 -42.84
CA GLY A 103 10.08 -26.98 -43.21
C GLY A 103 9.30 -25.68 -43.03
N ASP A 104 8.16 -25.55 -43.68
CA ASP A 104 7.25 -24.39 -43.57
C ASP A 104 6.21 -24.64 -42.47
N VAL A 105 6.66 -24.62 -41.20
CA VAL A 105 5.86 -25.01 -40.04
C VAL A 105 5.40 -23.76 -39.24
N ALA A 106 6.25 -22.75 -39.12
CA ALA A 106 5.91 -21.46 -38.53
C ALA A 106 5.29 -20.58 -39.62
N GLY A 107 4.15 -19.97 -39.32
CA GLY A 107 3.49 -19.08 -40.26
C GLY A 107 4.34 -17.84 -40.57
N VAL A 108 4.61 -17.59 -41.83
CA VAL A 108 5.35 -16.40 -42.28
C VAL A 108 4.41 -15.46 -43.03
N SER A 109 4.39 -14.20 -42.66
CA SER A 109 3.61 -13.17 -43.33
C SER A 109 4.41 -11.88 -43.47
N PRO A 110 4.25 -11.14 -44.56
CA PRO A 110 4.81 -9.79 -44.68
C PRO A 110 4.10 -8.77 -43.81
N LEU A 111 2.95 -9.11 -43.20
CA LEU A 111 2.20 -8.24 -42.30
C LEU A 111 2.82 -8.26 -40.90
N ALA A 112 2.96 -7.09 -40.29
CA ALA A 112 3.38 -6.96 -38.89
C ALA A 112 2.34 -7.59 -37.95
N GLY A 113 2.79 -8.20 -36.84
CA GLY A 113 1.89 -8.78 -35.83
C GLY A 113 1.16 -10.07 -36.31
N TYR A 114 1.72 -10.80 -37.22
CA TYR A 114 1.13 -12.07 -37.70
C TYR A 114 1.21 -13.16 -36.62
N THR A 115 2.35 -13.31 -35.97
CA THR A 115 2.54 -14.20 -34.81
C THR A 115 2.19 -13.44 -33.53
N ILE A 116 1.03 -13.78 -32.94
CA ILE A 116 0.53 -13.13 -31.70
C ILE A 116 0.59 -14.05 -30.48
N HIS A 117 0.95 -15.31 -30.66
CA HIS A 117 1.11 -16.31 -29.60
C HIS A 117 2.48 -16.98 -29.67
N PRO A 118 3.07 -17.37 -28.54
CA PRO A 118 4.23 -18.24 -28.53
C PRO A 118 3.92 -19.60 -29.19
N GLN A 119 4.75 -20.00 -30.12
CA GLN A 119 4.64 -21.29 -30.82
C GLN A 119 5.89 -22.11 -30.54
N GLY A 120 5.73 -23.24 -29.87
CA GLY A 120 6.80 -24.19 -29.56
C GLY A 120 6.81 -25.39 -30.52
N PHE A 121 7.98 -25.73 -31.02
CA PHE A 121 8.23 -26.86 -31.90
C PHE A 121 9.13 -27.86 -31.19
N CYS A 122 8.63 -29.09 -30.93
CA CYS A 122 9.35 -30.14 -30.24
C CYS A 122 10.39 -30.77 -31.16
N LEU A 123 11.66 -30.69 -30.78
CA LEU A 123 12.81 -31.19 -31.54
C LEU A 123 13.27 -32.54 -30.98
N GLY A 124 12.85 -33.63 -31.61
CA GLY A 124 13.24 -35.00 -31.22
C GLY A 124 12.78 -35.41 -29.83
N ILE A 125 11.72 -34.81 -29.33
CA ILE A 125 11.01 -35.10 -28.07
C ILE A 125 9.51 -35.15 -28.33
N ASN A 126 8.76 -35.87 -27.48
CA ASN A 126 7.31 -35.96 -27.56
C ASN A 126 6.64 -34.84 -26.76
N LEU A 127 5.36 -34.59 -27.01
CA LEU A 127 4.56 -33.63 -26.24
C LEU A 127 4.49 -33.98 -24.74
N ASP A 128 4.48 -35.25 -24.40
CA ASP A 128 4.44 -35.73 -23.01
C ASP A 128 5.69 -35.29 -22.21
N ASP A 129 6.85 -35.22 -22.88
CA ASP A 129 8.09 -34.71 -22.26
C ASP A 129 7.97 -33.23 -21.87
N CYS A 130 7.01 -32.52 -22.45
CA CYS A 130 6.73 -31.09 -22.24
C CYS A 130 5.60 -30.83 -21.22
N SER A 131 5.06 -31.85 -20.54
CA SER A 131 3.91 -31.73 -19.62
C SER A 131 4.13 -30.70 -18.48
N GLY A 132 5.37 -30.47 -18.09
CA GLY A 132 5.73 -29.43 -17.11
C GLY A 132 5.45 -28.00 -17.57
N LEU A 133 5.38 -27.75 -18.88
CA LEU A 133 5.15 -26.41 -19.44
C LEU A 133 3.75 -25.87 -19.12
N GLN A 134 2.74 -26.73 -18.96
CA GLN A 134 1.41 -26.30 -18.53
C GLN A 134 1.46 -25.63 -17.13
N ARG A 135 2.24 -26.20 -16.21
CA ARG A 135 2.46 -25.60 -14.88
C ARG A 135 3.24 -24.30 -14.98
N TYR A 136 4.23 -24.24 -15.86
CA TYR A 136 5.03 -23.04 -16.10
C TYR A 136 4.19 -21.88 -16.62
N PHE A 137 3.43 -22.10 -17.69
CA PHE A 137 2.60 -21.07 -18.31
C PHE A 137 1.37 -20.67 -17.45
N GLY A 138 0.95 -21.56 -16.54
CA GLY A 138 -0.10 -21.29 -15.56
C GLY A 138 -1.47 -21.03 -16.18
N ARG A 139 -1.90 -19.75 -16.25
CA ARG A 139 -3.20 -19.37 -16.80
C ARG A 139 -3.28 -19.47 -18.33
N PHE A 140 -2.14 -19.58 -19.03
CA PHE A 140 -2.13 -19.71 -20.48
C PHE A 140 -2.63 -21.09 -20.89
N GLN A 141 -3.49 -21.11 -21.88
CA GLN A 141 -4.05 -22.36 -22.42
C GLN A 141 -3.17 -22.89 -23.56
N GLN A 142 -2.81 -24.17 -23.48
CA GLN A 142 -2.18 -24.86 -24.58
C GLN A 142 -3.24 -25.25 -25.63
N LEU A 143 -3.07 -24.81 -26.85
CA LEU A 143 -3.95 -25.11 -27.99
C LEU A 143 -3.16 -25.67 -29.17
N GLN A 144 -3.85 -26.36 -30.09
CA GLN A 144 -3.26 -26.73 -31.38
C GLN A 144 -3.04 -25.47 -32.23
N GLN A 145 -1.97 -25.42 -32.99
CA GLN A 145 -1.61 -24.24 -33.81
C GLN A 145 -2.77 -23.80 -34.74
N ALA A 146 -3.49 -24.75 -35.32
CA ALA A 146 -4.63 -24.45 -36.19
C ALA A 146 -5.86 -23.87 -35.47
N GLN A 147 -5.93 -23.99 -34.14
CA GLN A 147 -7.05 -23.55 -33.30
C GLN A 147 -6.73 -22.27 -32.51
N MET A 148 -5.60 -21.61 -32.79
CA MET A 148 -5.20 -20.41 -32.05
C MET A 148 -6.13 -19.23 -32.34
N PRO A 149 -6.81 -18.67 -31.30
CA PRO A 149 -7.72 -17.54 -31.48
C PRO A 149 -6.95 -16.24 -31.71
N ARG A 150 -7.52 -15.30 -32.46
CA ARG A 150 -6.89 -14.01 -32.70
C ARG A 150 -7.27 -12.93 -31.64
N ASP A 151 -8.31 -13.18 -30.91
CA ASP A 151 -8.89 -12.26 -29.91
C ASP A 151 -8.47 -12.59 -28.46
N ARG A 152 -7.75 -13.69 -28.25
CA ARG A 152 -7.19 -14.07 -26.95
C ARG A 152 -5.69 -14.21 -27.05
N HIS A 153 -4.96 -13.73 -26.02
CA HIS A 153 -3.50 -13.68 -26.03
C HIS A 153 -2.86 -14.53 -24.90
N ASP A 154 -3.69 -15.17 -24.08
CA ASP A 154 -3.29 -16.08 -23.01
C ASP A 154 -3.24 -17.55 -23.50
N CYS A 155 -2.66 -17.76 -24.68
CA CYS A 155 -2.54 -19.06 -25.30
C CYS A 155 -1.11 -19.29 -25.81
N TYR A 156 -0.74 -20.56 -25.94
CA TYR A 156 0.48 -21.01 -26.62
C TYR A 156 0.23 -22.34 -27.34
N SER A 157 1.06 -22.67 -28.33
CA SER A 157 0.98 -23.97 -29.01
C SER A 157 2.26 -24.78 -28.83
N LEU A 158 2.11 -26.10 -28.84
CA LEU A 158 3.21 -27.05 -28.96
C LEU A 158 2.90 -28.00 -30.13
N THR A 159 3.87 -28.19 -31.02
CA THR A 159 3.77 -29.03 -32.18
C THR A 159 4.97 -29.98 -32.23
N GLU A 160 4.73 -31.27 -32.40
CA GLU A 160 5.79 -32.25 -32.65
C GLU A 160 6.36 -32.04 -34.04
N THR A 161 7.68 -32.07 -34.16
CA THR A 161 8.37 -31.93 -35.45
C THR A 161 9.39 -33.06 -35.61
N THR A 162 9.58 -33.47 -36.86
CA THR A 162 10.68 -34.39 -37.20
C THR A 162 12.01 -33.62 -37.08
N LEU A 163 13.02 -34.29 -36.55
CA LEU A 163 14.33 -33.68 -36.34
C LEU A 163 14.98 -33.38 -37.69
N ALA A 164 15.14 -32.10 -38.01
CA ALA A 164 15.69 -31.66 -39.29
C ALA A 164 17.22 -31.85 -39.37
N SER A 165 17.90 -31.94 -38.23
CA SER A 165 19.36 -32.08 -38.18
C SER A 165 19.81 -32.75 -36.87
N ALA A 166 20.76 -33.68 -36.95
CA ALA A 166 21.41 -34.29 -35.78
C ALA A 166 22.22 -33.31 -34.93
N LEU A 167 22.48 -32.11 -35.44
CA LEU A 167 23.17 -31.03 -34.73
C LEU A 167 22.24 -30.19 -33.84
N LEU A 168 20.91 -30.25 -34.06
CA LEU A 168 19.95 -29.56 -33.22
C LEU A 168 19.86 -30.25 -31.85
N PRO A 169 20.01 -29.51 -30.75
CA PRO A 169 19.78 -30.06 -29.43
C PRO A 169 18.33 -30.53 -29.28
N HIS A 170 18.10 -31.65 -28.60
CA HIS A 170 16.77 -32.11 -28.24
C HIS A 170 16.09 -31.14 -27.30
N GLY A 171 14.88 -30.66 -27.64
CA GLY A 171 14.20 -29.65 -26.83
C GLY A 171 13.03 -29.01 -27.52
N VAL A 172 12.69 -27.80 -27.15
CA VAL A 172 11.63 -27.00 -27.77
C VAL A 172 12.22 -25.74 -28.38
N LEU A 173 11.96 -25.51 -29.66
CA LEU A 173 12.27 -24.27 -30.37
C LEU A 173 11.03 -23.38 -30.37
N TRP A 174 11.14 -22.19 -29.82
CA TRP A 174 10.04 -21.23 -29.70
C TRP A 174 10.15 -20.12 -30.73
N ASP A 175 9.08 -19.95 -31.53
CA ASP A 175 8.81 -18.72 -32.30
C ASP A 175 7.99 -17.78 -31.43
N THR A 176 8.44 -16.52 -31.27
CA THR A 176 7.78 -15.56 -30.41
C THR A 176 7.11 -14.44 -31.20
N PRO A 177 6.01 -13.86 -30.67
CA PRO A 177 5.46 -12.63 -31.20
C PRO A 177 6.47 -11.49 -31.25
N ASP A 178 6.17 -10.47 -32.02
CA ASP A 178 6.96 -9.25 -32.09
C ASP A 178 6.81 -8.43 -30.80
N PHE A 179 7.90 -7.93 -30.23
CA PHE A 179 7.84 -7.15 -29.00
C PHE A 179 7.77 -5.62 -29.22
N ASP A 180 7.94 -5.16 -30.47
CA ASP A 180 7.97 -3.73 -30.88
C ASP A 180 6.76 -3.32 -31.72
N SER A 181 5.78 -4.19 -31.95
CA SER A 181 4.59 -3.86 -32.75
C SER A 181 3.60 -2.99 -31.93
N ILE A 182 2.72 -2.27 -32.63
CA ILE A 182 1.70 -1.38 -32.03
C ILE A 182 0.82 -2.15 -31.02
N ASP A 183 0.46 -3.40 -31.34
CA ASP A 183 -0.38 -4.26 -30.52
C ASP A 183 0.41 -5.09 -29.50
N SER A 184 1.73 -4.88 -29.39
CA SER A 184 2.60 -5.69 -28.52
C SER A 184 2.19 -5.67 -27.05
N ALA A 185 1.56 -4.60 -26.57
CA ALA A 185 1.08 -4.49 -25.20
C ALA A 185 0.12 -5.62 -24.82
N VAL A 186 -0.69 -6.12 -25.76
CA VAL A 186 -1.74 -7.12 -25.52
C VAL A 186 -1.16 -8.54 -25.34
N TYR A 187 -0.13 -8.91 -26.11
CA TYR A 187 0.51 -10.23 -26.04
C TYR A 187 1.91 -10.22 -25.41
N ARG A 188 2.32 -9.09 -24.85
CA ARG A 188 3.65 -8.86 -24.24
C ARG A 188 3.98 -9.88 -23.15
N GLU A 189 3.00 -10.25 -22.34
CA GLU A 189 3.19 -11.26 -21.29
C GLU A 189 3.64 -12.61 -21.86
N GLY A 190 3.06 -13.08 -22.95
CA GLY A 190 3.46 -14.32 -23.62
C GLY A 190 4.90 -14.29 -24.09
N VAL A 191 5.33 -13.16 -24.68
CA VAL A 191 6.71 -12.94 -25.11
C VAL A 191 7.67 -12.98 -23.92
N ILE A 192 7.39 -12.21 -22.86
CA ILE A 192 8.23 -12.15 -21.65
C ILE A 192 8.35 -13.53 -20.98
N ARG A 193 7.23 -14.27 -20.86
CA ARG A 193 7.24 -15.63 -20.31
C ARG A 193 8.09 -16.57 -21.16
N THR A 194 7.97 -16.52 -22.48
CA THR A 194 8.74 -17.39 -23.38
C THR A 194 10.24 -17.06 -23.30
N MET A 195 10.60 -15.77 -23.21
CA MET A 195 11.98 -15.35 -23.01
C MET A 195 12.55 -15.81 -21.66
N ALA A 196 11.78 -15.69 -20.57
CA ALA A 196 12.20 -16.17 -19.25
C ALA A 196 12.40 -17.68 -19.22
N LEU A 197 11.61 -18.45 -20.00
CA LEU A 197 11.73 -19.89 -20.14
C LEU A 197 13.01 -20.31 -20.85
N ALA A 198 13.53 -19.49 -21.76
CA ALA A 198 14.64 -19.83 -22.63
C ALA A 198 15.89 -20.30 -21.86
N ASP A 199 16.51 -21.35 -22.34
CA ASP A 199 17.87 -21.76 -21.97
C ASP A 199 18.90 -21.13 -22.89
N ILE A 200 18.53 -20.89 -24.15
CA ILE A 200 19.32 -20.20 -25.14
C ILE A 200 18.42 -19.21 -25.87
N ILE A 201 18.90 -18.00 -26.07
CA ILE A 201 18.24 -16.94 -26.85
C ILE A 201 18.87 -16.88 -28.25
N ILE A 202 18.06 -16.87 -29.28
CA ILE A 202 18.45 -16.48 -30.62
C ILE A 202 17.85 -15.10 -30.90
N LEU A 203 18.67 -14.05 -30.85
CA LEU A 203 18.25 -12.69 -31.18
C LEU A 203 18.35 -12.48 -32.69
N VAL A 204 17.22 -12.32 -33.35
CA VAL A 204 17.18 -12.00 -34.79
C VAL A 204 16.98 -10.49 -34.96
N VAL A 205 17.92 -9.83 -35.60
CA VAL A 205 17.83 -8.40 -35.95
C VAL A 205 18.15 -8.22 -37.43
N SER A 206 17.49 -7.27 -38.07
CA SER A 206 17.81 -6.88 -39.46
C SER A 206 18.67 -5.61 -39.48
N LYS A 207 19.26 -5.32 -40.63
CA LYS A 207 20.04 -4.09 -40.84
C LYS A 207 19.24 -2.82 -40.58
N GLU A 208 17.90 -2.87 -40.73
CA GLU A 208 17.01 -1.73 -40.49
C GLU A 208 16.61 -1.60 -39.02
N LYS A 209 16.64 -2.71 -38.26
CA LYS A 209 16.06 -2.80 -36.89
C LYS A 209 17.08 -3.08 -35.78
N TYR A 210 18.37 -3.28 -36.10
CA TYR A 210 19.39 -3.59 -35.09
C TYR A 210 19.62 -2.45 -34.10
N ALA A 211 19.33 -1.21 -34.49
CA ALA A 211 19.50 -0.02 -33.64
C ALA A 211 18.23 0.39 -32.90
N ASP A 212 17.14 -0.35 -33.04
CA ASP A 212 15.88 -0.04 -32.37
C ASP A 212 16.01 -0.14 -30.84
N GLN A 213 15.59 0.91 -30.12
CA GLN A 213 15.73 1.00 -28.66
C GLN A 213 15.00 -0.14 -27.94
N SER A 214 13.85 -0.57 -28.45
CA SER A 214 13.06 -1.68 -27.87
C SER A 214 13.85 -2.99 -27.78
N VAL A 215 14.74 -3.25 -28.77
CA VAL A 215 15.63 -4.42 -28.77
C VAL A 215 16.58 -4.37 -27.57
N TRP A 216 17.19 -3.19 -27.34
CA TRP A 216 18.20 -3.01 -26.32
C TRP A 216 17.59 -2.95 -24.91
N ASP A 217 16.43 -2.34 -24.75
CA ASP A 217 15.66 -2.35 -23.50
C ASP A 217 15.31 -3.79 -23.09
N MET A 218 14.88 -4.60 -24.08
CA MET A 218 14.58 -6.01 -23.86
C MET A 218 15.84 -6.80 -23.48
N MET A 219 16.95 -6.60 -24.20
CA MET A 219 18.21 -7.30 -23.90
C MET A 219 18.78 -6.91 -22.54
N ALA A 220 18.65 -5.66 -22.13
CA ALA A 220 19.03 -5.18 -20.80
C ALA A 220 18.17 -5.80 -19.68
N ALA A 221 16.85 -5.99 -19.94
CA ALA A 221 15.95 -6.67 -19.01
C ALA A 221 16.32 -8.15 -18.80
N LEU A 222 16.84 -8.83 -19.83
CA LEU A 222 17.26 -10.23 -19.80
C LEU A 222 18.66 -10.45 -19.18
N GLU A 223 19.46 -9.39 -19.01
CA GLU A 223 20.83 -9.53 -18.48
C GLU A 223 20.93 -10.35 -17.19
N PRO A 224 20.08 -10.12 -16.16
CA PRO A 224 20.19 -10.86 -14.89
C PRO A 224 19.90 -12.35 -15.00
N LEU A 225 19.28 -12.80 -16.10
CA LEU A 225 18.97 -14.22 -16.33
C LEU A 225 20.18 -15.00 -16.84
N HIS A 226 21.24 -14.30 -17.25
CA HIS A 226 22.49 -14.88 -17.76
C HIS A 226 22.26 -15.95 -18.84
N GLN A 227 21.28 -15.75 -19.71
CA GLN A 227 20.97 -16.67 -20.80
C GLN A 227 21.99 -16.53 -21.93
N PRO A 228 22.65 -17.63 -22.35
CA PRO A 228 23.48 -17.61 -23.54
C PRO A 228 22.69 -17.09 -24.73
N THR A 229 23.27 -16.15 -25.45
CA THR A 229 22.65 -15.51 -26.61
C THR A 229 23.48 -15.75 -27.86
N VAL A 230 22.82 -15.96 -28.99
CA VAL A 230 23.40 -15.95 -30.35
C VAL A 230 22.65 -14.90 -31.15
N ILE A 231 23.35 -14.01 -31.84
CA ILE A 231 22.73 -12.98 -32.67
C ILE A 231 22.72 -13.45 -34.13
N CYS A 232 21.54 -13.50 -34.75
CA CYS A 232 21.37 -13.67 -36.19
C CYS A 232 21.14 -12.30 -36.83
N LEU A 233 22.14 -11.77 -37.51
CA LEU A 233 22.04 -10.51 -38.24
C LEU A 233 21.51 -10.78 -39.64
N ASN A 234 20.22 -10.50 -39.82
CA ASN A 234 19.46 -10.89 -41.02
C ASN A 234 19.32 -9.76 -42.05
N LYS A 235 18.96 -10.10 -43.27
CA LYS A 235 18.75 -9.18 -44.40
C LYS A 235 19.98 -8.36 -44.74
N LEU A 236 21.15 -8.97 -44.57
CA LEU A 236 22.42 -8.32 -44.90
C LEU A 236 22.62 -8.16 -46.40
N SER A 237 23.30 -7.07 -46.77
CA SER A 237 23.90 -6.92 -48.09
C SER A 237 25.37 -7.36 -48.01
N GLU A 238 25.90 -7.95 -49.08
CA GLU A 238 27.30 -8.34 -49.11
C GLU A 238 28.25 -7.14 -48.82
N GLY A 239 29.24 -7.39 -47.97
CA GLY A 239 30.26 -6.38 -47.59
C GLY A 239 29.85 -5.42 -46.47
N SER A 240 28.64 -5.51 -45.90
CA SER A 240 28.18 -4.65 -44.80
C SER A 240 28.36 -5.24 -43.39
N GLU A 241 28.82 -6.50 -43.28
CA GLU A 241 28.83 -7.26 -42.04
C GLU A 241 29.70 -6.64 -40.93
N ALA A 242 30.95 -6.33 -41.25
CA ALA A 242 31.94 -5.89 -40.29
C ALA A 242 31.46 -4.62 -39.55
N LEU A 243 31.00 -3.63 -40.31
CA LEU A 243 30.54 -2.35 -39.79
C LEU A 243 29.30 -2.49 -38.90
N LEU A 244 28.36 -3.38 -39.29
CA LEU A 244 27.15 -3.62 -38.52
C LEU A 244 27.43 -4.44 -37.25
N ILE A 245 28.37 -5.40 -37.30
CA ILE A 245 28.81 -6.16 -36.12
C ILE A 245 29.49 -5.25 -35.11
N ASP A 246 30.35 -4.33 -35.52
CA ASP A 246 30.97 -3.37 -34.64
C ASP A 246 29.93 -2.46 -33.97
N SER A 247 28.97 -1.96 -34.72
CA SER A 247 27.88 -1.16 -34.18
C SER A 247 26.98 -1.96 -33.21
N LEU A 248 26.70 -3.24 -33.49
CA LEU A 248 26.00 -4.15 -32.57
C LEU A 248 26.77 -4.35 -31.27
N LYS A 249 28.09 -4.47 -31.35
CA LYS A 249 28.96 -4.62 -30.17
C LYS A 249 28.89 -3.40 -29.28
N ASP A 250 28.92 -2.19 -29.84
CA ASP A 250 28.77 -0.95 -29.09
C ASP A 250 27.41 -0.89 -28.38
N LYS A 251 26.34 -1.21 -29.10
CA LYS A 251 24.99 -1.25 -28.53
C LYS A 251 24.86 -2.29 -27.40
N TRP A 252 25.45 -3.48 -27.58
CA TRP A 252 25.46 -4.50 -26.54
C TRP A 252 26.16 -4.02 -25.27
N GLN A 253 27.32 -3.39 -25.39
CA GLN A 253 28.09 -2.88 -24.27
C GLN A 253 27.36 -1.76 -23.51
N LEU A 254 26.54 -0.97 -24.20
CA LEU A 254 25.69 0.04 -23.56
C LEU A 254 24.51 -0.60 -22.80
N ALA A 255 23.94 -1.67 -23.31
CA ALA A 255 22.76 -2.31 -22.74
C ALA A 255 23.10 -3.37 -21.68
N ARG A 256 24.25 -4.06 -21.78
CA ARG A 256 24.65 -5.22 -20.98
C ARG A 256 26.12 -5.17 -20.58
N LYS A 257 26.42 -5.81 -19.45
CA LYS A 257 27.79 -5.91 -18.91
C LYS A 257 28.49 -7.24 -19.27
N ASP A 258 27.72 -8.21 -19.78
CA ASP A 258 28.26 -9.52 -20.19
C ASP A 258 28.98 -9.45 -21.54
N ASN A 259 29.68 -10.53 -21.86
CA ASN A 259 30.44 -10.59 -23.12
C ASN A 259 29.52 -10.49 -24.34
N PHE A 260 30.02 -9.82 -25.38
CA PHE A 260 29.33 -9.76 -26.66
C PHE A 260 29.16 -11.16 -27.25
N PRO A 261 27.92 -11.53 -27.66
CA PRO A 261 27.63 -12.89 -28.14
C PRO A 261 28.15 -13.14 -29.55
N ASP A 262 28.14 -14.42 -29.93
CA ASP A 262 28.43 -14.83 -31.30
C ASP A 262 27.41 -14.26 -32.27
N VAL A 263 27.88 -13.75 -33.41
CA VAL A 263 27.03 -13.22 -34.49
C VAL A 263 27.09 -14.14 -35.70
N VAL A 264 25.93 -14.50 -36.25
CA VAL A 264 25.76 -15.26 -37.50
C VAL A 264 25.15 -14.34 -38.55
N PRO A 265 25.89 -13.98 -39.60
CA PRO A 265 25.36 -13.17 -40.70
C PRO A 265 24.46 -13.98 -41.62
N LEU A 266 23.28 -13.41 -41.94
CA LEU A 266 22.30 -14.00 -42.86
C LEU A 266 22.03 -13.01 -43.99
N TYR A 267 22.50 -13.36 -45.20
CA TYR A 267 22.38 -12.49 -46.35
C TYR A 267 20.98 -12.52 -46.95
N TYR A 268 20.54 -11.39 -47.48
CA TYR A 268 19.24 -11.27 -48.12
C TYR A 268 19.23 -12.09 -49.42
N GLN A 269 18.22 -12.94 -49.57
CA GLN A 269 17.99 -13.74 -50.78
C GLN A 269 16.67 -13.31 -51.41
N LYS A 270 16.74 -12.86 -52.67
CA LYS A 270 15.54 -12.54 -53.45
C LYS A 270 14.99 -13.82 -54.08
N GLN A 271 14.31 -14.68 -53.29
CA GLN A 271 13.72 -15.93 -53.73
C GLN A 271 12.25 -16.00 -53.34
N THR A 272 11.47 -16.72 -54.14
CA THR A 272 10.13 -17.19 -53.79
C THR A 272 10.28 -18.53 -53.07
N GLY A 273 10.18 -18.54 -51.73
CA GLY A 273 10.31 -19.73 -50.89
C GLY A 273 11.18 -19.52 -49.66
N LEU A 274 11.44 -20.58 -48.89
CA LEU A 274 12.31 -20.53 -47.72
C LEU A 274 13.74 -20.15 -48.12
N PRO A 275 14.36 -19.19 -47.38
CA PRO A 275 15.75 -18.85 -47.62
C PRO A 275 16.65 -20.05 -47.31
N VAL A 276 17.71 -20.21 -48.07
CA VAL A 276 18.65 -21.33 -47.94
C VAL A 276 20.03 -20.78 -47.55
N TRP A 277 20.47 -21.04 -46.30
CA TRP A 277 21.78 -20.63 -45.80
C TRP A 277 22.57 -21.84 -45.28
N PRO A 278 23.03 -22.77 -46.09
CA PRO A 278 23.61 -24.05 -45.61
C PRO A 278 24.79 -23.83 -44.64
N VAL A 279 25.69 -22.93 -44.99
CA VAL A 279 26.89 -22.62 -44.17
C VAL A 279 26.51 -21.91 -42.89
N ALA A 280 25.71 -20.84 -42.97
CA ALA A 280 25.25 -20.07 -41.79
C ALA A 280 24.37 -20.94 -40.90
N GLN A 281 23.51 -21.78 -41.46
CA GLN A 281 22.68 -22.72 -40.71
C GLN A 281 23.55 -23.71 -39.91
N GLN A 282 24.56 -24.32 -40.54
CA GLN A 282 25.49 -25.22 -39.83
C GLN A 282 26.28 -24.53 -38.73
N ASP A 283 26.76 -23.30 -38.98
CA ASP A 283 27.48 -22.50 -38.00
C ASP A 283 26.55 -22.15 -36.79
N LEU A 284 25.32 -21.72 -37.06
CA LEU A 284 24.32 -21.47 -36.01
C LEU A 284 24.07 -22.71 -35.16
N LEU A 285 23.85 -23.89 -35.80
CA LEU A 285 23.59 -25.15 -35.09
C LEU A 285 24.77 -25.56 -34.19
N LYS A 286 26.03 -25.42 -34.69
CA LYS A 286 27.24 -25.69 -33.89
C LYS A 286 27.32 -24.74 -32.69
N ARG A 287 27.03 -23.46 -32.87
CA ARG A 287 27.06 -22.45 -31.78
C ARG A 287 25.97 -22.76 -30.76
N LEU A 288 24.75 -23.11 -31.18
CA LEU A 288 23.68 -23.51 -30.25
C LEU A 288 24.06 -24.73 -29.43
N ALA A 289 24.63 -25.75 -30.05
CA ALA A 289 25.10 -26.95 -29.36
C ALA A 289 26.19 -26.63 -28.30
N SER A 290 27.09 -25.69 -28.60
CA SER A 290 28.16 -25.27 -27.69
C SER A 290 27.66 -24.47 -26.47
N LYS A 291 26.46 -23.86 -26.53
CA LYS A 291 25.90 -23.05 -25.46
C LYS A 291 25.11 -23.88 -24.43
N VAL A 292 24.90 -25.16 -24.66
CA VAL A 292 24.23 -26.04 -23.70
C VAL A 292 25.14 -26.26 -22.50
N ALA A 293 24.88 -25.59 -21.40
CA ALA A 293 25.67 -25.70 -20.18
C ALA A 293 24.77 -25.78 -18.93
N ALA A 294 25.29 -26.38 -17.88
CA ALA A 294 24.63 -26.35 -16.57
C ALA A 294 24.57 -24.91 -16.03
N LYS A 295 23.38 -24.49 -15.55
CA LYS A 295 23.12 -23.14 -15.04
C LYS A 295 22.97 -23.14 -13.53
N ASN A 296 23.45 -22.09 -12.88
CA ASN A 296 23.17 -21.82 -11.49
C ASN A 296 21.87 -20.99 -11.36
N GLN A 297 20.73 -21.65 -11.58
CA GLN A 297 19.41 -21.03 -11.55
C GLN A 297 19.16 -20.21 -10.27
N VAL A 298 19.52 -20.76 -9.11
CA VAL A 298 19.28 -20.12 -7.80
C VAL A 298 20.03 -18.79 -7.68
N ARG A 299 21.26 -18.73 -8.16
CA ARG A 299 22.06 -17.50 -8.15
C ARG A 299 21.45 -16.45 -9.06
N TYR A 300 21.05 -16.82 -10.26
CA TYR A 300 20.46 -15.87 -11.22
C TYR A 300 19.11 -15.33 -10.77
N GLU A 301 18.30 -16.15 -10.07
CA GLU A 301 17.08 -15.67 -9.42
C GLU A 301 17.36 -14.62 -8.36
N GLN A 302 18.44 -14.78 -7.59
CA GLN A 302 18.82 -13.80 -6.57
C GLN A 302 19.34 -12.51 -7.18
N ASP A 303 20.19 -12.60 -8.21
CA ASP A 303 20.69 -11.43 -8.93
C ASP A 303 19.54 -10.60 -9.51
N LEU A 304 18.53 -11.28 -10.09
CA LEU A 304 17.34 -10.65 -10.62
C LEU A 304 16.50 -9.94 -9.54
N LEU A 305 16.22 -10.63 -8.43
CA LEU A 305 15.47 -10.09 -7.31
C LEU A 305 16.21 -8.88 -6.69
N GLN A 306 17.51 -8.99 -6.43
CA GLN A 306 18.28 -7.90 -5.82
C GLN A 306 18.37 -6.66 -6.70
N LYS A 307 18.49 -6.84 -8.03
CA LYS A 307 18.56 -5.74 -8.99
C LYS A 307 17.33 -4.84 -8.94
N HIS A 308 16.14 -5.42 -8.75
CA HIS A 308 14.89 -4.70 -8.91
C HIS A 308 14.10 -4.51 -7.61
N TRP A 309 14.45 -5.18 -6.52
CA TRP A 309 13.68 -5.23 -5.27
C TRP A 309 13.28 -3.87 -4.74
N GLN A 310 14.25 -2.97 -4.57
CA GLN A 310 13.99 -1.64 -4.04
C GLN A 310 13.10 -0.80 -4.95
N ILE A 311 13.31 -0.91 -6.27
CA ILE A 311 12.53 -0.17 -7.28
C ILE A 311 11.06 -0.60 -7.24
N TRP A 312 10.80 -1.91 -7.12
CA TRP A 312 9.43 -2.41 -7.04
C TRP A 312 8.72 -2.05 -5.74
N LEU A 313 9.46 -1.95 -4.63
CA LEU A 313 8.88 -1.66 -3.33
C LEU A 313 8.76 -0.17 -3.02
N GLU A 314 9.42 0.69 -3.77
CA GLU A 314 9.39 2.14 -3.57
C GLU A 314 7.97 2.69 -3.34
N PRO A 315 6.96 2.43 -4.20
CA PRO A 315 5.62 2.98 -3.98
C PRO A 315 4.89 2.31 -2.80
N VAL A 316 5.18 1.05 -2.48
CA VAL A 316 4.62 0.36 -1.31
C VAL A 316 5.17 0.97 -0.02
N ILE A 317 6.48 1.21 0.04
CA ILE A 317 7.14 1.85 1.19
C ILE A 317 6.62 3.29 1.35
N ALA A 318 6.46 4.02 0.25
CA ALA A 318 5.93 5.38 0.29
C ALA A 318 4.46 5.41 0.79
N GLU A 319 3.64 4.40 0.47
CA GLU A 319 2.29 4.24 1.03
C GLU A 319 2.33 4.00 2.55
N HIS A 320 3.22 3.13 3.04
CA HIS A 320 3.41 2.93 4.48
C HIS A 320 3.89 4.20 5.19
N GLN A 321 4.80 4.95 4.58
CA GLN A 321 5.27 6.23 5.12
C GLN A 321 4.12 7.24 5.20
N ALA A 322 3.26 7.31 4.18
CA ALA A 322 2.10 8.18 4.18
C ALA A 322 1.12 7.84 5.31
N LEU A 323 0.87 6.56 5.59
CA LEU A 323 0.05 6.12 6.72
C LEU A 323 0.67 6.49 8.07
N ASN A 324 1.98 6.31 8.24
CA ASN A 324 2.70 6.70 9.45
C ASN A 324 2.70 8.23 9.65
N ASP A 325 2.88 9.00 8.58
CA ASP A 325 2.79 10.46 8.62
C ASP A 325 1.39 10.91 9.04
N TRP A 326 0.34 10.30 8.50
CA TRP A 326 -1.03 10.58 8.90
C TRP A 326 -1.26 10.31 10.39
N GLN A 327 -0.85 9.14 10.89
CA GLN A 327 -0.97 8.83 12.32
C GLN A 327 -0.28 9.87 13.18
N ARG A 328 0.97 10.22 12.85
CA ARG A 328 1.73 11.25 13.57
C ARG A 328 1.01 12.61 13.57
N TRP A 329 0.44 13.03 12.43
CA TRP A 329 -0.28 14.29 12.34
C TRP A 329 -1.56 14.30 13.16
N VAL A 330 -2.29 13.19 13.22
CA VAL A 330 -3.47 13.04 14.08
C VAL A 330 -3.05 13.16 15.55
N ASP A 331 -1.99 12.47 15.97
CA ASP A 331 -1.49 12.52 17.35
C ASP A 331 -1.03 13.94 17.73
N GLU A 332 -0.30 14.63 16.84
CA GLU A 332 0.12 16.02 17.03
C GLU A 332 -1.08 16.97 17.13
N ALA A 333 -2.06 16.82 16.27
CA ALA A 333 -3.26 17.65 16.25
C ALA A 333 -4.10 17.45 17.51
N ILE A 334 -4.24 16.21 18.00
CA ILE A 334 -4.90 15.90 19.27
C ILE A 334 -4.15 16.54 20.44
N LYS A 335 -2.83 16.45 20.46
CA LYS A 335 -2.01 17.09 21.51
C LYS A 335 -2.24 18.60 21.55
N GLN A 336 -2.19 19.27 20.41
CA GLN A 336 -2.46 20.71 20.31
C GLN A 336 -3.88 21.06 20.72
N ALA A 337 -4.87 20.27 20.32
CA ALA A 337 -6.27 20.43 20.72
C ALA A 337 -6.44 20.38 22.25
N LEU A 338 -5.76 19.46 22.92
CA LEU A 338 -5.78 19.34 24.39
C LEU A 338 -5.06 20.49 25.07
N GLU A 339 -3.97 20.98 24.52
CA GLU A 339 -3.27 22.19 25.03
C GLU A 339 -4.16 23.43 24.92
N HIS A 340 -4.91 23.59 23.83
CA HIS A 340 -5.90 24.65 23.66
C HIS A 340 -7.04 24.52 24.69
N TYR A 341 -7.61 23.29 24.83
CA TYR A 341 -8.65 23.06 25.83
C TYR A 341 -8.18 23.36 27.26
N GLN A 342 -6.96 22.95 27.62
CA GLN A 342 -6.39 23.23 28.93
C GLN A 342 -6.18 24.72 29.15
N ARG A 343 -5.66 25.45 28.17
CA ARG A 343 -5.41 26.89 28.25
C ARG A 343 -6.70 27.71 28.31
N ASP A 344 -7.62 27.44 27.39
CA ASP A 344 -8.74 28.33 27.10
C ASP A 344 -10.00 27.97 27.91
N TYR A 345 -10.05 26.77 28.51
CA TYR A 345 -11.13 26.36 29.40
C TYR A 345 -10.66 26.06 30.85
N LEU A 346 -9.83 25.03 31.04
CA LEU A 346 -9.48 24.55 32.39
C LEU A 346 -8.70 25.59 33.20
N ASN A 347 -7.79 26.32 32.59
CA ASN A 347 -6.95 27.32 33.23
C ASN A 347 -7.47 28.76 33.12
N HIS A 348 -8.61 28.93 32.40
CA HIS A 348 -9.18 30.26 32.23
C HIS A 348 -9.91 30.72 33.50
N PRO A 349 -9.54 31.86 34.10
CA PRO A 349 -10.05 32.27 35.43
C PRO A 349 -11.56 32.47 35.49
N ARG A 350 -12.19 32.80 34.37
CA ARG A 350 -13.61 33.12 34.30
C ARG A 350 -14.47 32.06 33.63
N HIS A 351 -13.87 31.08 32.94
CA HIS A 351 -14.60 30.13 32.09
C HIS A 351 -14.64 28.71 32.65
N TYR A 352 -14.02 28.42 33.78
CA TYR A 352 -14.06 27.08 34.36
C TYR A 352 -15.39 26.83 35.10
N GLU A 353 -16.44 26.65 34.34
CA GLU A 353 -17.81 26.41 34.81
C GLU A 353 -17.97 25.17 35.68
N THR A 354 -17.17 24.13 35.43
CA THR A 354 -17.29 22.83 36.11
C THR A 354 -17.04 22.96 37.60
N PHE A 355 -16.01 23.74 38.03
CA PHE A 355 -15.74 23.99 39.44
C PHE A 355 -16.76 24.94 40.06
N GLN A 356 -17.24 25.92 39.31
CA GLN A 356 -18.33 26.80 39.75
C GLN A 356 -19.62 26.02 40.01
N ARG A 357 -19.94 25.01 39.20
CA ARG A 357 -21.06 24.11 39.45
C ARG A 357 -20.86 23.28 40.72
N ALA A 358 -19.64 22.75 40.95
CA ALA A 358 -19.32 22.04 42.18
C ALA A 358 -19.51 22.91 43.43
N LEU A 359 -19.10 24.18 43.36
CA LEU A 359 -19.33 25.15 44.44
C LEU A 359 -20.82 25.46 44.61
N ALA A 360 -21.59 25.62 43.55
CA ALA A 360 -23.04 25.81 43.62
C ALA A 360 -23.76 24.61 44.26
N GLU A 361 -23.36 23.39 43.96
CA GLU A 361 -23.90 22.18 44.59
C GLU A 361 -23.50 22.12 46.09
N LEU A 362 -22.26 22.50 46.43
CA LEU A 362 -21.80 22.65 47.81
C LEU A 362 -22.69 23.63 48.62
N LEU A 363 -23.04 24.78 48.03
CA LEU A 363 -23.93 25.73 48.67
C LEU A 363 -25.32 25.18 48.95
N THR A 364 -25.81 24.31 48.09
CA THR A 364 -27.09 23.57 48.29
C THR A 364 -26.99 22.63 49.49
N LEU A 365 -25.86 21.92 49.61
CA LEU A 365 -25.59 21.01 50.74
C LEU A 365 -25.44 21.73 52.10
N LEU A 366 -24.99 22.98 52.07
CA LEU A 366 -24.81 23.78 53.29
C LEU A 366 -26.11 24.27 53.92
N GLU A 367 -27.29 24.11 53.26
CA GLU A 367 -28.61 24.56 53.74
C GLU A 367 -28.61 26.00 54.25
N VAL A 368 -27.96 26.92 53.54
CA VAL A 368 -27.82 28.33 53.95
C VAL A 368 -29.20 28.98 53.97
N PRO A 369 -29.66 29.56 55.14
CA PRO A 369 -30.97 30.19 55.24
C PRO A 369 -31.19 31.29 54.20
N GLY A 370 -32.30 31.25 53.46
CA GLY A 370 -32.65 32.21 52.40
C GLY A 370 -32.18 31.80 51.00
N LEU A 371 -31.27 30.85 50.85
CA LEU A 371 -30.81 30.33 49.54
C LEU A 371 -31.48 29.06 49.12
N ALA A 372 -32.09 28.27 50.03
CA ALA A 372 -32.69 27.00 49.75
C ALA A 372 -33.81 27.05 48.66
N GLY A 373 -34.62 28.11 48.67
CA GLY A 373 -35.67 28.32 47.66
C GLY A 373 -35.10 28.73 46.28
N VAL A 374 -34.03 29.53 46.29
CA VAL A 374 -33.36 30.04 45.10
C VAL A 374 -32.52 28.93 44.44
N LEU A 375 -31.80 28.14 45.25
CA LEU A 375 -30.96 27.04 44.77
C LEU A 375 -31.76 25.81 44.32
N THR A 376 -32.93 25.55 44.94
CA THR A 376 -33.85 24.53 44.41
C THR A 376 -34.47 24.96 43.09
N GLY A 377 -34.72 26.28 42.89
CA GLY A 377 -35.07 26.88 41.61
C GLY A 377 -33.92 26.78 40.60
N ALA A 378 -32.71 27.15 41.01
CA ALA A 378 -31.50 27.04 40.20
C ALA A 378 -31.15 25.58 39.85
N ARG A 379 -31.32 24.62 40.78
CA ARG A 379 -31.17 23.19 40.51
C ARG A 379 -32.19 22.71 39.49
N LYS A 380 -33.45 23.15 39.54
CA LYS A 380 -34.47 22.86 38.53
C LYS A 380 -34.09 23.52 37.19
N VAL A 381 -33.51 24.71 37.19
CA VAL A 381 -33.06 25.40 35.97
C VAL A 381 -31.78 24.80 35.41
N LEU A 382 -30.83 24.38 36.24
CA LEU A 382 -29.60 23.69 35.85
C LEU A 382 -29.85 22.23 35.38
N THR A 383 -30.81 21.53 35.98
CA THR A 383 -31.16 20.16 35.60
C THR A 383 -32.37 20.09 34.66
N TRP A 384 -33.13 21.19 34.51
CA TRP A 384 -34.33 21.26 33.66
C TRP A 384 -34.06 21.05 32.19
N PRO A 385 -33.00 21.60 31.57
CA PRO A 385 -32.67 21.25 30.20
C PRO A 385 -32.37 19.75 30.03
N VAL A 386 -31.70 19.15 30.99
CA VAL A 386 -31.27 17.73 30.95
C VAL A 386 -32.48 16.78 31.09
N ARG A 387 -33.40 17.05 32.03
CA ARG A 387 -34.65 16.25 32.16
C ARG A 387 -35.58 16.44 30.96
N LYS A 388 -35.70 17.67 30.47
CA LYS A 388 -36.58 17.94 29.31
C LYS A 388 -35.98 17.41 28.00
N MET A 389 -34.65 17.30 27.87
CA MET A 389 -34.01 16.60 26.77
C MET A 389 -34.24 15.08 26.82
N LEU A 390 -34.23 14.48 27.99
CA LEU A 390 -34.54 13.05 28.16
C LEU A 390 -36.01 12.72 27.93
N GLU A 391 -36.93 13.65 28.28
CA GLU A 391 -38.37 13.49 28.04
C GLU A 391 -38.82 13.84 26.62
N LEU A 392 -38.08 14.73 25.95
CA LEU A 392 -38.38 15.24 24.58
C LEU A 392 -37.58 14.52 23.48
N GLY A 393 -37.10 13.32 23.70
CA GLY A 393 -36.38 12.51 22.70
C GLY A 393 -37.08 12.28 21.36
N ARG A 394 -38.05 13.13 21.03
CA ARG A 394 -38.74 13.19 19.73
C ARG A 394 -39.15 14.63 19.43
N ASN A 395 -38.49 15.23 18.45
CA ASN A 395 -38.89 16.41 17.66
C ASN A 395 -38.56 17.83 18.19
N ARG A 396 -37.62 18.45 17.44
CA ARG A 396 -37.61 19.84 16.93
C ARG A 396 -37.15 20.98 17.83
N GLY A 397 -36.12 21.66 17.30
CA GLY A 397 -35.78 23.05 17.56
C GLY A 397 -34.41 23.20 18.20
N PRO A 398 -33.58 24.19 17.79
CA PRO A 398 -32.29 24.46 18.41
C PRO A 398 -32.53 25.01 19.81
N VAL A 399 -32.54 24.15 20.81
CA VAL A 399 -32.30 24.57 22.18
C VAL A 399 -30.84 24.96 22.23
N ALA A 400 -30.55 26.23 22.44
CA ALA A 400 -29.21 26.74 22.65
C ALA A 400 -28.51 25.88 23.71
N ASP A 401 -27.61 25.04 23.28
CA ASP A 401 -26.67 24.31 24.13
C ASP A 401 -25.65 25.31 24.61
N SER A 402 -25.97 25.97 25.73
CA SER A 402 -25.26 27.13 26.24
C SER A 402 -24.09 26.77 27.15
N SER A 403 -23.58 25.54 27.12
CA SER A 403 -22.34 25.24 27.83
C SER A 403 -21.15 25.74 27.00
N GLN A 404 -20.40 26.70 27.56
CA GLN A 404 -19.18 27.21 26.91
C GLN A 404 -18.17 26.10 26.64
N GLU A 405 -18.13 25.08 27.48
CA GLU A 405 -17.27 23.91 27.28
C GLU A 405 -17.59 23.17 25.96
N ILE A 406 -18.86 22.87 25.69
CA ILE A 406 -19.27 22.14 24.47
C ILE A 406 -18.96 22.98 23.22
N ILE A 407 -19.25 24.27 23.26
CA ILE A 407 -18.95 25.18 22.16
C ILE A 407 -17.44 25.19 21.87
N LEU A 408 -16.62 25.39 22.92
CA LEU A 408 -15.17 25.42 22.77
C LEU A 408 -14.61 24.08 22.27
N LEU A 409 -15.05 22.96 22.83
CA LEU A 409 -14.63 21.62 22.37
C LEU A 409 -14.96 21.38 20.90
N THR A 410 -16.15 21.81 20.45
CA THR A 410 -16.57 21.70 19.06
C THR A 410 -15.70 22.57 18.14
N GLN A 411 -15.39 23.80 18.56
CA GLN A 411 -14.49 24.70 17.82
C GLN A 411 -13.07 24.15 17.73
N ILE A 412 -12.55 23.57 18.82
CA ILE A 412 -11.24 22.93 18.83
C ILE A 412 -11.21 21.73 17.86
N ALA A 413 -12.24 20.89 17.88
CA ALA A 413 -12.35 19.75 16.94
C ALA A 413 -12.43 20.21 15.48
N GLU A 414 -13.17 21.29 15.21
CA GLU A 414 -13.25 21.87 13.88
C GLU A 414 -11.88 22.40 13.41
N HIS A 415 -11.16 23.10 14.28
CA HIS A 415 -9.83 23.60 13.99
C HIS A 415 -8.83 22.46 13.72
N LEU A 416 -8.88 21.40 14.52
CA LEU A 416 -8.09 20.18 14.32
C LEU A 416 -8.31 19.59 12.91
N LEU A 417 -9.56 19.47 12.46
CA LEU A 417 -9.89 18.95 11.14
C LEU A 417 -9.43 19.88 10.01
N ILE A 418 -9.47 21.20 10.21
CA ILE A 418 -8.95 22.18 9.25
C ILE A 418 -7.43 22.01 9.10
N GLN A 419 -6.70 21.98 10.22
CA GLN A 419 -5.25 21.80 10.21
C GLN A 419 -4.81 20.52 9.51
N LEU A 420 -5.52 19.41 9.74
CA LEU A 420 -5.26 18.15 9.04
C LEU A 420 -5.56 18.25 7.55
N ALA A 421 -6.64 18.93 7.15
CA ALA A 421 -6.98 19.13 5.75
C ALA A 421 -5.94 19.98 5.01
N ASP A 422 -5.38 21.01 5.66
CA ASP A 422 -4.33 21.86 5.11
C ASP A 422 -3.03 21.06 4.91
N LYS A 423 -2.60 20.28 5.91
CA LYS A 423 -1.44 19.37 5.78
C LYS A 423 -1.60 18.37 4.62
N LEU A 424 -2.82 17.85 4.41
CA LEU A 424 -3.12 16.97 3.27
C LEU A 424 -3.00 17.71 1.94
N LEU A 425 -3.45 18.96 1.88
CA LEU A 425 -3.37 19.78 0.67
C LEU A 425 -1.92 20.02 0.26
N ASP A 426 -1.06 20.40 1.19
CA ASP A 426 0.37 20.62 0.96
C ASP A 426 1.04 19.39 0.34
N LYS A 427 0.66 18.17 0.78
CA LYS A 427 1.21 16.91 0.25
C LYS A 427 0.67 16.51 -1.12
N THR A 428 -0.42 17.12 -1.59
CA THR A 428 -0.93 16.83 -2.95
C THR A 428 -0.07 17.44 -4.05
N GLU A 429 0.80 18.39 -3.73
CA GLU A 429 1.65 19.08 -4.69
C GLU A 429 3.00 18.36 -4.89
N GLU A 430 3.45 17.56 -3.93
CA GLU A 430 4.78 16.93 -3.92
C GLU A 430 4.74 15.39 -3.84
N GLY A 431 5.57 14.72 -4.65
CA GLY A 431 6.00 13.34 -4.47
C GLY A 431 5.20 12.25 -5.19
N SER A 432 5.69 11.00 -5.06
CA SER A 432 5.17 9.78 -5.71
C SER A 432 3.77 9.35 -5.22
N GLN A 433 3.34 9.82 -4.04
CA GLN A 433 2.04 9.50 -3.42
C GLN A 433 0.96 10.58 -3.63
N ARG A 434 1.13 11.42 -4.64
CA ARG A 434 0.22 12.53 -4.95
C ARG A 434 -1.25 12.09 -5.07
N LEU A 435 -1.51 10.97 -5.73
CA LEU A 435 -2.87 10.43 -5.89
C LEU A 435 -3.46 9.98 -4.56
N TRP A 436 -2.68 9.30 -3.73
CA TRP A 436 -3.10 8.87 -2.41
C TRP A 436 -3.55 10.05 -1.54
N TRP A 437 -2.71 11.09 -1.46
CA TRP A 437 -3.02 12.30 -0.68
C TRP A 437 -4.23 13.04 -1.21
N LYS A 438 -4.39 13.12 -2.54
CA LYS A 438 -5.55 13.76 -3.19
C LYS A 438 -6.85 13.04 -2.88
N GLU A 439 -6.90 11.72 -3.00
CA GLU A 439 -8.07 10.91 -2.67
C GLU A 439 -8.40 11.00 -1.19
N PHE A 440 -7.38 10.92 -0.34
CA PHE A 440 -7.53 11.00 1.09
C PHE A 440 -8.05 12.38 1.53
N GLY A 441 -7.50 13.47 1.00
CA GLY A 441 -8.01 14.83 1.26
C GLY A 441 -9.46 15.02 0.79
N SER A 442 -9.85 14.39 -0.31
CA SER A 442 -11.25 14.40 -0.78
C SER A 442 -12.17 13.61 0.14
N LEU A 443 -11.71 12.47 0.66
CA LEU A 443 -12.43 11.66 1.64
C LEU A 443 -12.64 12.43 2.95
N LEU A 444 -11.59 13.02 3.51
CA LEU A 444 -11.66 13.81 4.75
C LEU A 444 -12.65 14.98 4.59
N ARG A 445 -12.58 15.73 3.49
CA ARG A 445 -13.50 16.84 3.22
C ARG A 445 -14.95 16.39 3.19
N ARG A 446 -15.24 15.26 2.55
CA ARG A 446 -16.59 14.71 2.44
C ARG A 446 -17.13 14.25 3.79
N GLN A 447 -16.29 13.66 4.64
CA GLN A 447 -16.70 13.11 5.94
C GLN A 447 -16.65 14.12 7.09
N ARG A 448 -15.97 15.26 6.91
CA ARG A 448 -15.82 16.29 7.95
C ARG A 448 -17.11 16.67 8.68
N PRO A 449 -18.25 16.92 7.98
CA PRO A 449 -19.49 17.29 8.66
C PRO A 449 -20.02 16.17 9.57
N GLY A 450 -19.93 14.91 9.14
CA GLY A 450 -20.32 13.76 9.94
C GLY A 450 -19.44 13.59 11.18
N ILE A 451 -18.13 13.68 11.02
CA ILE A 451 -17.15 13.60 12.13
C ILE A 451 -17.43 14.66 13.18
N LEU A 452 -17.71 15.90 12.77
CA LEU A 452 -18.04 16.99 13.69
C LEU A 452 -19.37 16.78 14.40
N GLN A 453 -20.37 16.23 13.70
CA GLN A 453 -21.67 15.89 14.30
C GLN A 453 -21.53 14.79 15.36
N ASP A 454 -20.78 13.73 15.07
CA ASP A 454 -20.52 12.62 16.00
C ASP A 454 -19.72 13.12 17.21
N PHE A 455 -18.69 13.93 16.98
CA PHE A 455 -17.91 14.54 18.08
C PHE A 455 -18.78 15.44 18.96
N SER A 456 -19.63 16.28 18.39
CA SER A 456 -20.54 17.14 19.13
C SER A 456 -21.53 16.31 19.99
N GLY A 457 -22.03 15.18 19.43
CA GLY A 457 -22.85 14.22 20.16
C GLY A 457 -22.10 13.59 21.34
N ALA A 458 -20.86 13.16 21.10
CA ALA A 458 -19.98 12.61 22.13
C ALA A 458 -19.67 13.66 23.24
N ALA A 459 -19.40 14.91 22.87
CA ALA A 459 -19.15 16.00 23.81
C ALA A 459 -20.35 16.28 24.70
N LYS A 460 -21.57 16.23 24.17
CA LYS A 460 -22.80 16.36 24.94
C LYS A 460 -22.97 15.22 25.93
N ASN A 461 -22.78 13.99 25.50
CA ASN A 461 -22.88 12.80 26.37
C ASN A 461 -21.81 12.83 27.48
N TYR A 462 -20.58 13.19 27.12
CA TYR A 462 -19.51 13.40 28.08
C TYR A 462 -19.90 14.44 29.14
N HIS A 463 -20.36 15.62 28.70
CA HIS A 463 -20.75 16.71 29.59
C HIS A 463 -21.84 16.30 30.57
N LEU A 464 -22.84 15.55 30.14
CA LEU A 464 -23.88 14.98 30.99
C LEU A 464 -23.32 13.96 32.00
N GLY A 465 -22.45 13.05 31.54
CA GLY A 465 -21.82 12.05 32.39
C GLY A 465 -20.89 12.62 33.44
N PHE A 466 -20.19 13.72 33.14
CA PHE A 466 -19.24 14.36 34.06
C PHE A 466 -19.94 15.07 35.23
N GLN A 467 -21.24 15.32 35.15
CA GLN A 467 -21.99 15.96 36.23
C GLN A 467 -21.93 15.15 37.54
N GLN A 468 -21.84 13.84 37.50
CA GLN A 468 -21.66 13.01 38.69
C GLN A 468 -20.33 13.30 39.42
N GLU A 469 -19.28 13.62 38.69
CA GLU A 469 -18.00 14.00 39.30
C GLU A 469 -18.06 15.38 39.94
N VAL A 470 -18.87 16.29 39.40
CA VAL A 470 -19.18 17.59 40.02
C VAL A 470 -19.88 17.40 41.36
N GLU A 471 -20.90 16.54 41.43
CA GLU A 471 -21.61 16.22 42.68
C GLU A 471 -20.70 15.57 43.73
N LYS A 472 -19.88 14.59 43.31
CA LYS A 472 -18.87 13.97 44.20
C LYS A 472 -17.86 15.01 44.75
N THR A 473 -17.46 15.95 43.90
CA THR A 473 -16.53 17.01 44.28
C THR A 473 -17.15 17.94 45.34
N ALA A 474 -18.42 18.32 45.16
CA ALA A 474 -19.17 19.09 46.14
C ALA A 474 -19.30 18.35 47.50
N GLN A 475 -19.60 17.02 47.44
CA GLN A 475 -19.66 16.17 48.65
C GLN A 475 -18.32 16.08 49.38
N ARG A 476 -17.20 15.96 48.66
CA ARG A 476 -15.84 15.98 49.27
C ARG A 476 -15.55 17.31 49.98
N LEU A 477 -15.89 18.43 49.34
CA LEU A 477 -15.74 19.74 49.92
C LEU A 477 -16.61 19.90 51.17
N TYR A 478 -17.87 19.44 51.13
CA TYR A 478 -18.79 19.45 52.25
C TYR A 478 -18.29 18.62 53.44
N GLY A 479 -17.83 17.39 53.18
CA GLY A 479 -17.23 16.54 54.21
C GLY A 479 -16.04 17.23 54.92
N LYS A 480 -15.18 17.92 54.14
CA LYS A 480 -14.04 18.64 54.70
C LYS A 480 -14.45 19.87 55.54
N LEU A 481 -15.53 20.54 55.13
CA LEU A 481 -16.12 21.65 55.93
C LEU A 481 -16.71 21.15 57.26
N GLN A 482 -17.30 19.94 57.31
CA GLN A 482 -17.81 19.35 58.54
C GLN A 482 -16.71 19.06 59.56
N GLU A 483 -15.48 18.80 59.12
CA GLU A 483 -14.30 18.66 59.99
C GLU A 483 -13.84 20.01 60.62
N GLN A 484 -14.36 21.15 60.11
CA GLN A 484 -14.00 22.51 60.52
C GLN A 484 -15.27 23.29 60.99
N PRO A 485 -15.83 23.00 62.18
CA PRO A 485 -17.10 23.57 62.62
C PRO A 485 -17.17 25.09 62.65
N LEU A 486 -16.04 25.75 62.95
CA LEU A 486 -15.97 27.22 62.98
C LEU A 486 -16.16 27.81 61.57
N VAL A 487 -15.50 27.24 60.57
CA VAL A 487 -15.63 27.67 59.17
C VAL A 487 -17.04 27.33 58.62
N LEU A 488 -17.57 26.14 58.93
CA LEU A 488 -18.91 25.74 58.55
C LEU A 488 -19.98 26.66 59.15
N ASN A 489 -19.88 26.98 60.42
CA ASN A 489 -20.83 27.86 61.08
C ASN A 489 -20.70 29.32 60.63
N SER A 490 -19.49 29.82 60.35
CA SER A 490 -19.31 31.14 59.76
C SER A 490 -19.92 31.26 58.37
N LEU A 491 -19.78 30.23 57.53
CA LEU A 491 -20.44 30.18 56.23
C LEU A 491 -21.96 30.12 56.36
N ARG A 492 -22.50 29.34 57.30
CA ARG A 492 -23.95 29.29 57.61
C ARG A 492 -24.47 30.59 58.22
N ALA A 493 -23.65 31.28 59.01
CA ALA A 493 -24.02 32.53 59.63
C ALA A 493 -23.83 33.75 58.73
N THR A 494 -23.10 33.61 57.64
CA THR A 494 -22.95 34.70 56.69
C THR A 494 -24.35 35.00 56.12
N ARG A 495 -24.98 36.01 56.64
CA ARG A 495 -26.20 36.58 56.08
C ARG A 495 -25.85 36.97 54.67
N VAL A 496 -26.43 36.22 53.74
CA VAL A 496 -26.42 36.62 52.34
C VAL A 496 -27.08 37.98 52.29
N THR A 497 -26.26 38.99 52.10
CA THR A 497 -26.68 40.39 52.05
C THR A 497 -27.67 40.57 50.90
N THR A 498 -28.35 41.69 50.88
CA THR A 498 -29.38 42.14 49.92
C THR A 498 -29.16 41.78 48.45
N ASP A 499 -27.92 41.51 48.09
CA ASP A 499 -27.55 41.09 46.71
C ASP A 499 -28.06 39.68 46.37
N ALA A 500 -28.17 38.76 47.32
CA ALA A 500 -28.75 37.45 47.06
C ALA A 500 -30.27 37.49 46.88
N ALA A 501 -30.96 38.44 47.49
CA ALA A 501 -32.37 38.71 47.26
C ALA A 501 -32.60 39.31 45.85
N ALA A 502 -31.67 40.14 45.37
CA ALA A 502 -31.70 40.66 43.99
C ALA A 502 -31.49 39.55 42.94
N ILE A 503 -30.62 38.57 43.25
CA ILE A 503 -30.40 37.37 42.42
C ILE A 503 -31.69 36.52 42.32
N ALA A 504 -32.40 36.35 43.43
CA ALA A 504 -33.68 35.59 43.44
C ALA A 504 -34.77 36.28 42.63
N LEU A 505 -34.81 37.61 42.61
CA LEU A 505 -35.80 38.38 41.85
C LEU A 505 -35.54 38.34 40.33
N THR A 506 -34.26 38.36 39.91
CA THR A 506 -33.92 38.35 38.48
C THR A 506 -34.13 36.98 37.82
N ILE A 507 -33.96 35.87 38.55
CA ILE A 507 -34.31 34.51 38.07
C ILE A 507 -35.81 34.37 37.84
N HIS A 508 -36.63 35.10 38.58
CA HIS A 508 -38.11 35.08 38.48
C HIS A 508 -38.64 35.87 37.26
N LEU A 509 -37.85 36.75 36.67
CA LEU A 509 -38.27 37.64 35.59
C LEU A 509 -37.88 37.21 34.18
N GLY A 510 -37.33 36.01 33.99
CA GLY A 510 -37.21 35.32 32.69
C GLY A 510 -36.39 36.03 31.61
N GLY A 511 -35.44 36.89 31.95
CA GLY A 511 -34.59 37.59 30.98
C GLY A 511 -33.42 36.74 30.50
N ILE A 512 -33.40 36.41 29.23
CA ILE A 512 -32.26 35.76 28.54
C ILE A 512 -31.12 36.79 28.45
N GLY A 513 -29.95 36.48 29.02
CA GLY A 513 -28.70 37.26 28.87
C GLY A 513 -28.09 37.87 30.13
N VAL A 514 -28.65 37.64 31.31
CA VAL A 514 -28.19 38.24 32.56
C VAL A 514 -27.46 37.25 33.48
N HIS A 515 -27.34 35.97 33.07
CA HIS A 515 -26.75 34.91 33.90
C HIS A 515 -25.27 35.14 34.23
N ASP A 516 -24.49 35.70 33.30
CA ASP A 516 -23.06 35.93 33.52
C ASP A 516 -22.75 37.09 34.46
N LEU A 517 -23.65 38.05 34.55
CA LEU A 517 -23.35 39.28 35.29
C LEU A 517 -23.70 39.20 36.79
N ILE A 518 -24.56 38.30 37.21
CA ILE A 518 -25.09 38.24 38.57
C ILE A 518 -24.57 37.06 39.38
N PHE A 519 -24.37 35.89 38.72
CA PHE A 519 -23.76 34.74 39.39
C PHE A 519 -22.27 34.95 39.73
N ALA A 520 -21.55 35.65 38.89
CA ALA A 520 -20.12 35.87 39.05
C ALA A 520 -19.75 36.61 40.37
N PRO A 521 -20.41 37.70 40.80
CA PRO A 521 -20.05 38.37 42.04
C PRO A 521 -20.34 37.55 43.29
N ALA A 522 -21.47 36.83 43.34
CA ALA A 522 -21.83 36.02 44.51
C ALA A 522 -20.89 34.80 44.65
N MET A 523 -20.60 34.16 43.52
CA MET A 523 -19.65 33.05 43.49
C MET A 523 -18.21 33.49 43.82
N LEU A 524 -17.79 34.68 43.38
CA LEU A 524 -16.50 35.27 43.71
C LEU A 524 -16.38 35.53 45.21
N SER A 525 -17.43 36.06 45.86
CA SER A 525 -17.40 36.35 47.32
C SER A 525 -17.33 35.07 48.14
N ILE A 526 -18.01 33.99 47.73
CA ILE A 526 -17.96 32.70 48.43
C ILE A 526 -16.62 32.00 48.17
N THR A 527 -16.14 32.05 46.94
CA THR A 527 -14.83 31.49 46.58
C THR A 527 -13.71 32.19 47.37
N SER A 528 -13.77 33.51 47.50
CA SER A 528 -12.85 34.29 48.29
C SER A 528 -12.90 33.93 49.80
N LEU A 529 -14.10 33.84 50.37
CA LEU A 529 -14.28 33.40 51.77
C LEU A 529 -13.75 31.98 52.01
N LEU A 530 -13.99 31.07 51.11
CA LEU A 530 -13.46 29.69 51.19
C LEU A 530 -11.94 29.66 51.00
N ALA A 531 -11.41 30.45 50.09
CA ALA A 531 -9.97 30.51 49.80
C ALA A 531 -9.18 31.10 50.98
N GLU A 532 -9.75 32.08 51.67
CA GLU A 532 -9.17 32.72 52.87
C GLU A 532 -9.35 31.89 54.16
N SER A 533 -10.14 30.80 54.08
CA SER A 533 -10.40 29.90 55.22
C SER A 533 -9.29 28.84 55.37
N ALA A 534 -9.32 28.14 56.53
CA ALA A 534 -8.39 27.04 56.81
C ALA A 534 -8.45 25.87 55.80
N ILE A 535 -9.47 25.82 54.92
CA ILE A 535 -9.62 24.80 53.90
C ILE A 535 -9.21 25.28 52.49
N GLY A 536 -8.70 26.52 52.35
CA GLY A 536 -8.35 27.08 51.04
C GLY A 536 -7.35 26.24 50.28
N SER A 537 -6.31 25.73 50.94
CA SER A 537 -5.34 24.82 50.29
C SER A 537 -5.97 23.49 49.82
N TYR A 538 -6.95 22.99 50.59
CA TYR A 538 -7.69 21.77 50.20
C TYR A 538 -8.63 22.05 49.01
N MET A 539 -9.26 23.20 48.97
CA MET A 539 -10.09 23.62 47.84
C MET A 539 -9.29 23.71 46.54
N HIS A 540 -8.09 24.35 46.59
CA HIS A 540 -7.19 24.39 45.43
C HIS A 540 -6.73 23.00 44.97
N LYS A 541 -6.47 22.10 45.94
CA LYS A 541 -6.15 20.69 45.59
C LYS A 541 -7.30 20.00 44.88
N ILE A 542 -8.52 20.12 45.39
CA ILE A 542 -9.71 19.52 44.78
C ILE A 542 -9.99 20.12 43.39
N GLU A 543 -9.84 21.42 43.24
CA GLU A 543 -9.95 22.08 41.93
C GLU A 543 -8.93 21.49 40.93
N HIS A 544 -7.68 21.39 41.38
CA HIS A 544 -6.60 20.81 40.57
C HIS A 544 -6.92 19.36 40.18
N ASP A 545 -7.32 18.51 41.12
CA ASP A 545 -7.66 17.12 40.89
C ASP A 545 -8.84 16.99 39.90
N LEU A 546 -9.87 17.85 40.04
CA LEU A 546 -11.01 17.89 39.12
C LEU A 546 -10.58 18.28 37.70
N LYS A 547 -9.70 19.29 37.55
CA LYS A 547 -9.14 19.70 36.25
C LYS A 547 -8.36 18.57 35.60
N GLN A 548 -7.53 17.86 36.35
CA GLN A 548 -6.76 16.72 35.83
C GLN A 548 -7.67 15.56 35.38
N GLN A 549 -8.67 15.24 36.18
CA GLN A 549 -9.65 14.22 35.84
C GLN A 549 -10.46 14.59 34.60
N GLN A 550 -10.87 15.87 34.52
CA GLN A 550 -11.60 16.39 33.35
C GLN A 550 -10.77 16.34 32.07
N LEU A 551 -9.51 16.80 32.15
CA LEU A 551 -8.58 16.72 31.03
C LEU A 551 -8.35 15.29 30.57
N HIS A 552 -8.16 14.36 31.52
CA HIS A 552 -7.98 12.94 31.19
C HIS A 552 -9.21 12.35 30.50
N THR A 553 -10.40 12.64 31.00
CA THR A 553 -11.66 12.13 30.44
C THR A 553 -11.92 12.71 29.05
N VAL A 554 -11.73 14.02 28.87
CA VAL A 554 -11.84 14.71 27.57
C VAL A 554 -10.85 14.12 26.58
N LYS A 555 -9.59 13.94 26.97
CA LYS A 555 -8.57 13.30 26.15
C LYS A 555 -9.02 11.92 25.69
N GLN A 556 -9.40 11.05 26.64
CA GLN A 556 -9.68 9.66 26.33
C GLN A 556 -10.99 9.52 25.52
N VAL A 557 -12.10 10.08 26.01
CA VAL A 557 -13.42 9.86 25.43
C VAL A 557 -13.63 10.64 24.13
N LEU A 558 -13.19 11.89 24.07
CA LEU A 558 -13.49 12.77 22.93
C LEU A 558 -12.39 12.76 21.88
N PHE A 559 -11.12 12.91 22.31
CA PHE A 559 -10.03 13.08 21.34
C PHE A 559 -9.39 11.75 20.93
N VAL A 560 -9.32 10.75 21.79
CA VAL A 560 -8.77 9.44 21.42
C VAL A 560 -9.86 8.54 20.87
N ASP A 561 -10.88 8.21 21.68
CA ASP A 561 -11.86 7.17 21.33
C ASP A 561 -12.89 7.64 20.30
N SER A 562 -13.25 8.93 20.28
CA SER A 562 -14.21 9.47 19.30
C SER A 562 -13.51 9.91 18.01
N ILE A 563 -12.90 11.12 18.00
CA ILE A 563 -12.35 11.70 16.77
C ILE A 563 -11.07 10.99 16.29
N GLY A 564 -10.19 10.58 17.21
CA GLY A 564 -8.90 9.98 16.90
C GLY A 564 -9.06 8.63 16.18
N LEU A 565 -9.83 7.69 16.76
CA LEU A 565 -10.09 6.40 16.13
C LEU A 565 -10.79 6.56 14.77
N THR A 566 -11.71 7.51 14.66
CA THR A 566 -12.40 7.80 13.38
C THR A 566 -11.40 8.26 12.32
N LEU A 567 -10.52 9.21 12.66
CA LEU A 567 -9.50 9.72 11.73
C LEU A 567 -8.47 8.66 11.34
N LEU A 568 -8.03 7.82 12.28
CA LEU A 568 -7.10 6.72 12.00
C LEU A 568 -7.73 5.59 11.18
N ALA A 569 -9.05 5.44 11.21
CA ALA A 569 -9.77 4.48 10.39
C ALA A 569 -10.04 4.96 8.96
N LEU A 570 -9.97 6.27 8.69
CA LEU A 570 -10.27 6.84 7.36
C LEU A 570 -9.44 6.25 6.21
N PRO A 571 -8.12 6.04 6.33
CA PRO A 571 -7.34 5.47 5.24
C PRO A 571 -7.84 4.10 4.77
N LYS A 572 -8.44 3.30 5.67
CA LYS A 572 -9.02 1.98 5.32
C LYS A 572 -10.24 2.07 4.41
N GLN A 573 -10.84 3.24 4.28
CA GLN A 573 -12.00 3.50 3.41
C GLN A 573 -11.59 3.94 1.99
N LEU A 574 -10.30 4.15 1.75
CA LEU A 574 -9.81 4.40 0.41
C LEU A 574 -10.00 3.16 -0.47
N SER A 575 -10.18 3.39 -1.77
CA SER A 575 -10.36 2.31 -2.72
C SER A 575 -9.16 1.36 -2.69
N THR A 576 -9.38 0.07 -2.43
CA THR A 576 -8.35 -0.96 -2.50
C THR A 576 -7.76 -1.13 -3.91
N GLN A 577 -8.43 -0.62 -4.93
CA GLN A 577 -7.96 -0.66 -6.32
C GLN A 577 -6.95 0.45 -6.63
N ALA A 578 -7.00 1.57 -5.89
CA ALA A 578 -6.12 2.72 -6.11
C ALA A 578 -4.75 2.60 -5.41
N HIS A 579 -4.56 1.59 -4.55
CA HIS A 579 -3.40 1.47 -3.67
C HIS A 579 -2.80 0.06 -3.69
N PHE A 580 -1.53 -0.02 -3.31
CA PHE A 580 -0.82 -1.30 -3.24
C PHE A 580 -1.39 -2.20 -2.14
N ASN A 581 -1.73 -1.65 -0.98
CA ASN A 581 -2.38 -2.35 0.14
C ASN A 581 -1.66 -3.67 0.51
N ILE A 582 -0.33 -3.63 0.55
CA ILE A 582 0.53 -4.71 1.02
C ILE A 582 0.81 -4.45 2.49
N SER A 583 0.55 -5.44 3.36
CA SER A 583 0.76 -5.23 4.78
C SER A 583 2.26 -5.19 5.16
N PRO A 584 2.65 -4.50 6.26
CA PRO A 584 4.02 -4.51 6.76
C PRO A 584 4.55 -5.92 7.03
N GLU A 585 3.69 -6.85 7.51
CA GLU A 585 4.05 -8.23 7.78
C GLU A 585 4.37 -8.99 6.49
N GLN A 586 3.59 -8.78 5.43
CA GLN A 586 3.85 -9.38 4.11
C GLN A 586 5.18 -8.89 3.53
N LEU A 587 5.43 -7.58 3.65
CA LEU A 587 6.68 -6.97 3.19
C LEU A 587 7.88 -7.53 3.96
N GLN A 588 7.82 -7.53 5.29
CA GLN A 588 8.89 -8.02 6.16
C GLN A 588 9.17 -9.51 5.94
N ALA A 589 8.13 -10.32 5.77
CA ALA A 589 8.29 -11.74 5.47
C ALA A 589 8.98 -11.96 4.11
N ALA A 590 8.65 -11.15 3.08
CA ALA A 590 9.30 -11.23 1.77
C ALA A 590 10.78 -10.80 1.83
N GLU A 591 11.10 -9.75 2.56
CA GLU A 591 12.48 -9.30 2.79
C GLU A 591 13.31 -10.35 3.53
N HIS A 592 12.73 -10.98 4.56
CA HIS A 592 13.41 -12.06 5.29
C HIS A 592 13.76 -13.23 4.37
N GLN A 593 12.84 -13.63 3.48
CA GLN A 593 13.09 -14.68 2.51
C GLN A 593 14.18 -14.31 1.49
N LEU A 594 14.27 -13.05 1.10
CA LEU A 594 15.34 -12.57 0.21
C LEU A 594 16.72 -12.68 0.89
N ILE A 595 16.80 -12.36 2.19
CA ILE A 595 18.03 -12.43 2.98
C ILE A 595 18.46 -13.88 3.25
N GLU A 596 17.52 -14.76 3.61
CA GLU A 596 17.80 -16.18 3.84
C GLU A 596 18.37 -16.88 2.61
N LYS A 597 17.84 -16.61 1.42
CA LYS A 597 18.40 -17.09 0.16
C LYS A 597 19.86 -16.65 -0.01
N ARG A 598 20.22 -15.46 0.42
CA ARG A 598 21.59 -14.94 0.37
C ARG A 598 22.56 -15.69 1.31
N HIS A 599 22.09 -16.07 2.49
CA HIS A 599 22.90 -16.83 3.45
C HIS A 599 23.07 -18.31 3.07
N GLY A 600 22.03 -18.93 2.51
CA GLY A 600 22.10 -20.31 2.02
C GLY A 600 23.12 -20.53 0.90
N LEU A 601 23.37 -19.55 0.04
CA LEU A 601 24.41 -19.61 -1.01
C LEU A 601 25.84 -19.44 -0.51
N ARG A 602 26.06 -18.84 0.66
CA ARG A 602 27.40 -18.74 1.26
C ARG A 602 27.87 -20.06 1.92
N LEU A 603 26.94 -21.01 2.06
CA LEU A 603 27.18 -22.32 2.66
C LEU A 603 27.26 -23.48 1.64
N LEU A 604 26.99 -23.19 0.35
CA LEU A 604 27.19 -24.06 -0.81
C LEU A 604 28.41 -23.62 -1.63
#